data_ffee4425215d6f2bc627b157562a7083
#
_entry.id   ffee4425215d6f2bc627b157562a7083
#
_cell.length_a   1.000
_cell.length_b   1.000
_cell.length_c   1.000
_cell.angle_alpha   90.00
_cell.angle_beta   90.00
_cell.angle_gamma   90.00
#
_symmetry.space_group_name_H-M   'P 1'
#
loop_
_entity.id
_entity.type
_entity.pdbx_description
1 polymer ?
#
loop_
_entity_poly.entity_id
_entity_poly.type
_entity_poly.pdbx_seq_one_letter_code
_entity_poly.pdbx_strand_id
1 'polypeptide(L)'
;MKYESTKIIDLGSCAFRQWKADSHCKFIHGYNLQAKFWFCCTELDEKNWVVDFGGLKGLKGILEKQFDHTLCIAIDDPLLDGFKSLHASGGCDLRIMENGVGIERTAEWCLGTADNYIRSITNNRCWVDKVEVWEHDKNSAIVSSDTIKVDVQNSFESGNTVTQGAPQNHIRNFMADIAETTGINLESVIKNPPPISNKPGSSSVQPAPVKNKVTSGWSDLYGGTSWGINR
;
A
#
# COMPACT_ATOMS: atom_id res chain seq x y z
N MET A 1 -20.76 -20.52 -7.01
CA MET A 1 -20.19 -19.68 -8.09
C MET A 1 -19.18 -18.72 -7.45
N LYS A 2 -18.04 -18.42 -8.11
CA LYS A 2 -17.09 -17.41 -7.64
C LYS A 2 -17.31 -16.12 -8.43
N TYR A 3 -17.47 -15.01 -7.76
CA TYR A 3 -17.55 -13.68 -8.35
C TYR A 3 -16.23 -12.96 -8.15
N GLU A 4 -15.83 -12.16 -9.13
CA GLU A 4 -14.61 -11.36 -9.07
C GLU A 4 -14.88 -9.91 -9.50
N SER A 5 -14.27 -8.97 -8.82
CA SER A 5 -14.16 -7.58 -9.26
C SER A 5 -12.74 -7.08 -9.06
N THR A 6 -12.33 -6.09 -9.86
CA THR A 6 -10.95 -5.59 -9.83
C THR A 6 -10.90 -4.10 -9.61
N LYS A 7 -9.85 -3.65 -8.94
CA LYS A 7 -9.54 -2.23 -8.73
C LYS A 7 -8.05 -2.01 -8.89
N ILE A 8 -7.67 -0.97 -9.64
CA ILE A 8 -6.30 -0.44 -9.66
C ILE A 8 -6.21 0.66 -8.61
N ILE A 9 -5.14 0.63 -7.82
CA ILE A 9 -4.80 1.63 -6.81
C ILE A 9 -3.37 2.07 -7.09
N ASP A 10 -3.15 3.38 -7.17
CA ASP A 10 -1.81 3.96 -7.22
C ASP A 10 -1.17 3.81 -5.85
N LEU A 11 0.04 3.26 -5.81
CA LEU A 11 0.84 3.12 -4.60
C LEU A 11 1.72 4.35 -4.35
N GLY A 12 1.92 5.18 -5.38
CA GLY A 12 2.74 6.37 -5.34
C GLY A 12 4.20 6.14 -5.73
N SER A 13 5.03 7.14 -5.47
CA SER A 13 6.44 7.15 -5.82
C SER A 13 7.26 6.43 -4.76
N CYS A 14 7.80 5.26 -5.10
CA CYS A 14 8.58 4.42 -4.19
C CYS A 14 9.99 4.21 -4.74
N ALA A 15 11.00 4.40 -3.89
CA ALA A 15 12.37 4.04 -4.18
C ALA A 15 12.76 2.76 -3.42
N PHE A 16 13.64 1.97 -4.02
CA PHE A 16 14.21 0.76 -3.41
C PHE A 16 15.54 0.38 -4.05
N ARG A 17 16.25 -0.59 -3.48
CA ARG A 17 17.41 -1.22 -4.11
C ARG A 17 17.40 -2.73 -3.88
N GLN A 18 17.68 -3.47 -4.94
CA GLN A 18 17.82 -4.93 -4.87
C GLN A 18 19.31 -5.26 -4.68
N TRP A 19 19.82 -5.14 -3.46
CA TRP A 19 21.25 -5.17 -3.16
C TRP A 19 21.98 -6.45 -3.61
N LYS A 20 21.25 -7.57 -3.79
CA LYS A 20 21.76 -8.85 -4.29
C LYS A 20 21.86 -8.90 -5.81
N ALA A 21 21.35 -7.89 -6.54
CA ALA A 21 21.38 -7.89 -8.00
C ALA A 21 22.80 -7.63 -8.52
N ASP A 22 23.19 -8.35 -9.58
CA ASP A 22 24.45 -8.11 -10.29
C ASP A 22 24.37 -6.88 -11.23
N SER A 23 23.14 -6.43 -11.53
CA SER A 23 22.86 -5.30 -12.40
C SER A 23 22.80 -3.96 -11.66
N HIS A 24 22.46 -2.88 -12.39
CA HIS A 24 22.23 -1.54 -11.84
C HIS A 24 21.08 -1.50 -10.84
N CYS A 25 20.21 -2.51 -10.76
CA CYS A 25 19.16 -2.61 -9.74
C CYS A 25 19.69 -2.68 -8.30
N LYS A 26 21.00 -2.94 -8.11
CA LYS A 26 21.67 -2.81 -6.82
C LYS A 26 21.80 -1.37 -6.29
N PHE A 27 21.64 -0.38 -7.15
CA PHE A 27 21.60 1.03 -6.75
C PHE A 27 20.17 1.44 -6.37
N ILE A 28 20.02 2.52 -5.62
CA ILE A 28 18.70 3.10 -5.36
C ILE A 28 18.10 3.58 -6.68
N HIS A 29 16.91 3.13 -6.95
CA HIS A 29 16.08 3.55 -8.08
C HIS A 29 14.62 3.49 -7.66
N GLY A 30 13.72 4.06 -8.42
CA GLY A 30 12.31 4.06 -8.03
C GLY A 30 11.38 4.28 -9.21
N TYR A 31 10.12 4.00 -8.94
CA TYR A 31 9.03 4.06 -9.90
C TYR A 31 7.77 4.63 -9.24
N ASN A 32 6.85 5.10 -10.06
CA ASN A 32 5.48 5.33 -9.63
C ASN A 32 4.71 4.01 -9.73
N LEU A 33 4.62 3.30 -8.59
CA LEU A 33 4.05 1.97 -8.53
C LEU A 33 2.52 2.01 -8.61
N GLN A 34 1.94 1.01 -9.30
CA GLN A 34 0.51 0.75 -9.31
C GLN A 34 0.24 -0.70 -8.94
N ALA A 35 -0.88 -0.96 -8.29
CA ALA A 35 -1.32 -2.31 -7.96
C ALA A 35 -2.76 -2.55 -8.40
N LYS A 36 -3.02 -3.68 -9.05
CA LYS A 36 -4.35 -4.19 -9.36
C LYS A 36 -4.68 -5.32 -8.42
N PHE A 37 -5.84 -5.23 -7.82
CA PHE A 37 -6.37 -6.21 -6.87
C PHE A 37 -7.54 -6.95 -7.49
N TRP A 38 -7.62 -8.27 -7.29
CA TRP A 38 -8.76 -9.11 -7.59
C TRP A 38 -9.46 -9.48 -6.29
N PHE A 39 -10.61 -8.86 -6.07
CA PHE A 39 -11.50 -9.13 -4.94
C PHE A 39 -12.47 -10.22 -5.31
N CYS A 40 -12.65 -11.21 -4.46
CA CYS A 40 -13.46 -12.38 -4.72
C CYS A 40 -14.45 -12.65 -3.61
N CYS A 41 -15.58 -13.27 -3.95
CA CYS A 41 -16.54 -13.80 -3.01
C CYS A 41 -17.33 -14.97 -3.63
N THR A 42 -17.99 -15.77 -2.81
CA THR A 42 -18.95 -16.79 -3.26
C THR A 42 -20.39 -16.29 -3.22
N GLU A 43 -20.65 -15.24 -2.44
CA GLU A 43 -21.95 -14.61 -2.23
C GLU A 43 -21.80 -13.08 -2.33
N LEU A 44 -22.65 -12.46 -3.15
CA LEU A 44 -22.70 -11.01 -3.29
C LEU A 44 -23.37 -10.37 -2.06
N ASP A 45 -23.15 -9.07 -1.84
CA ASP A 45 -23.88 -8.33 -0.82
C ASP A 45 -25.33 -7.99 -1.28
N GLU A 46 -26.05 -7.27 -0.42
CA GLU A 46 -27.43 -6.85 -0.69
C GLU A 46 -27.57 -5.90 -1.89
N LYS A 47 -26.46 -5.34 -2.38
CA LYS A 47 -26.38 -4.48 -3.57
C LYS A 47 -25.93 -5.24 -4.82
N ASN A 48 -25.73 -6.55 -4.70
CA ASN A 48 -25.14 -7.42 -5.72
C ASN A 48 -23.68 -7.08 -6.06
N TRP A 49 -22.89 -6.63 -5.06
CA TRP A 49 -21.48 -6.31 -5.24
C TRP A 49 -20.58 -7.36 -4.57
N VAL A 50 -19.42 -7.56 -5.16
CA VAL A 50 -18.33 -8.30 -4.52
C VAL A 50 -17.81 -7.48 -3.34
N VAL A 51 -17.47 -6.21 -3.61
CA VAL A 51 -16.99 -5.25 -2.62
C VAL A 51 -17.39 -3.83 -3.03
N ASP A 52 -17.70 -2.99 -2.04
CA ASP A 52 -17.91 -1.57 -2.27
C ASP A 52 -16.56 -0.86 -2.50
N PHE A 53 -16.34 -0.39 -3.72
CA PHE A 53 -15.11 0.36 -4.05
C PHE A 53 -14.98 1.69 -3.28
N GLY A 54 -16.10 2.26 -2.82
CA GLY A 54 -16.08 3.42 -1.94
C GLY A 54 -15.47 3.13 -0.57
N GLY A 55 -15.64 1.91 -0.07
CA GLY A 55 -15.07 1.42 1.19
C GLY A 55 -13.55 1.16 1.14
N LEU A 56 -12.94 1.19 -0.05
CA LEU A 56 -11.51 0.92 -0.21
C LEU A 56 -10.59 2.12 0.08
N LYS A 57 -11.14 3.26 0.51
CA LYS A 57 -10.33 4.44 0.87
C LYS A 57 -9.33 4.15 2.00
N GLY A 58 -9.73 3.33 2.99
CA GLY A 58 -8.84 2.92 4.06
C GLY A 58 -7.66 2.08 3.55
N LEU A 59 -7.95 1.10 2.68
CA LEU A 59 -6.90 0.31 2.03
C LEU A 59 -5.94 1.22 1.24
N LYS A 60 -6.47 2.14 0.43
CA LYS A 60 -5.64 3.09 -0.32
C LYS A 60 -4.71 3.87 0.59
N GLY A 61 -5.21 4.43 1.70
CA GLY A 61 -4.37 5.16 2.66
C GLY A 61 -3.27 4.32 3.30
N ILE A 62 -3.53 3.03 3.57
CA ILE A 62 -2.53 2.09 4.08
C ILE A 62 -1.42 1.87 3.04
N LEU A 63 -1.80 1.64 1.78
CA LEU A 63 -0.87 1.40 0.69
C LEU A 63 -0.01 2.64 0.39
N GLU A 64 -0.63 3.83 0.32
CA GLU A 64 0.08 5.10 0.15
C GLU A 64 1.07 5.37 1.28
N LYS A 65 0.65 5.16 2.55
CA LYS A 65 1.55 5.33 3.70
C LYS A 65 2.79 4.41 3.62
N GLN A 66 2.64 3.22 3.05
CA GLN A 66 3.74 2.27 2.91
C GLN A 66 4.69 2.63 1.77
N PHE A 67 4.16 3.10 0.64
CA PHE A 67 4.94 3.20 -0.58
C PHE A 67 5.13 4.63 -1.11
N ASP A 68 4.16 5.54 -0.89
CA ASP A 68 4.26 6.86 -1.49
C ASP A 68 5.30 7.74 -0.80
N HIS A 69 6.25 8.27 -1.59
CA HIS A 69 7.41 9.07 -1.14
C HIS A 69 8.31 8.35 -0.13
N THR A 70 8.45 7.02 -0.25
CA THR A 70 9.22 6.19 0.69
C THR A 70 10.44 5.56 0.04
N LEU A 71 11.37 5.13 0.90
CA LEU A 71 12.52 4.31 0.55
C LEU A 71 12.37 2.93 1.18
N CYS A 72 12.05 1.92 0.38
CA CYS A 72 11.95 0.53 0.82
C CYS A 72 13.30 -0.17 0.77
N ILE A 73 13.77 -0.70 1.91
CA ILE A 73 15.06 -1.39 2.04
C ILE A 73 14.83 -2.76 2.67
N ALA A 74 15.49 -3.78 2.13
CA ALA A 74 15.45 -5.12 2.70
C ALA A 74 16.12 -5.16 4.07
N ILE A 75 15.55 -5.95 5.00
CA ILE A 75 16.10 -6.08 6.37
C ILE A 75 17.54 -6.63 6.38
N ASP A 76 17.90 -7.40 5.37
CA ASP A 76 19.23 -8.01 5.20
C ASP A 76 20.18 -7.19 4.29
N ASP A 77 19.81 -5.94 3.99
CA ASP A 77 20.69 -5.05 3.20
C ASP A 77 21.92 -4.65 4.01
N PRO A 78 23.14 -4.87 3.49
CA PRO A 78 24.38 -4.54 4.21
C PRO A 78 24.56 -3.04 4.51
N LEU A 79 23.81 -2.15 3.84
CA LEU A 79 23.81 -0.70 4.07
C LEU A 79 22.63 -0.23 4.93
N LEU A 80 21.86 -1.16 5.54
CA LEU A 80 20.64 -0.81 6.29
C LEU A 80 20.88 0.24 7.38
N ASP A 81 21.99 0.16 8.12
CA ASP A 81 22.29 1.12 9.19
C ASP A 81 22.62 2.52 8.65
N GLY A 82 23.19 2.61 7.44
CA GLY A 82 23.35 3.87 6.72
C GLY A 82 22.01 4.49 6.36
N PHE A 83 21.05 3.69 5.90
CA PHE A 83 19.68 4.14 5.58
C PHE A 83 18.91 4.56 6.83
N LYS A 84 19.06 3.84 7.94
CA LYS A 84 18.50 4.27 9.24
C LYS A 84 19.03 5.62 9.69
N SER A 85 20.34 5.83 9.53
CA SER A 85 20.98 7.12 9.85
C SER A 85 20.47 8.26 8.95
N LEU A 86 20.28 7.99 7.66
CA LEU A 86 19.69 8.93 6.70
C LEU A 86 18.24 9.27 7.08
N HIS A 87 17.44 8.28 7.43
CA HIS A 87 16.08 8.48 7.92
C HIS A 87 16.04 9.33 9.19
N ALA A 88 16.89 9.01 10.18
CA ALA A 88 16.97 9.76 11.43
C ALA A 88 17.36 11.23 11.22
N SER A 89 18.13 11.53 10.16
CA SER A 89 18.49 12.91 9.77
C SER A 89 17.43 13.61 8.91
N GLY A 90 16.31 12.94 8.60
CA GLY A 90 15.23 13.48 7.77
C GLY A 90 15.49 13.43 6.26
N GLY A 91 16.48 12.66 5.82
CA GLY A 91 16.87 12.55 4.41
C GLY A 91 16.00 11.60 3.58
N CYS A 92 15.26 10.70 4.21
CA CYS A 92 14.29 9.81 3.54
C CYS A 92 13.22 9.33 4.54
N ASP A 93 12.11 8.83 4.01
CA ASP A 93 11.10 8.08 4.78
C ASP A 93 11.32 6.57 4.56
N LEU A 94 11.99 5.93 5.51
CA LEU A 94 12.46 4.55 5.38
C LEU A 94 11.35 3.54 5.73
N ARG A 95 11.21 2.52 4.88
CA ARG A 95 10.43 1.30 5.15
C ARG A 95 11.35 0.08 5.09
N ILE A 96 11.40 -0.68 6.18
CA ILE A 96 12.18 -1.92 6.23
C ILE A 96 11.27 -3.06 5.80
N MET A 97 11.68 -3.79 4.76
CA MET A 97 10.94 -4.91 4.18
C MET A 97 11.58 -6.23 4.63
N GLU A 98 10.85 -7.02 5.42
CA GLU A 98 11.36 -8.27 6.02
C GLU A 98 11.67 -9.34 4.96
N ASN A 99 10.84 -9.46 3.93
CA ASN A 99 10.99 -10.48 2.88
C ASN A 99 11.80 -10.01 1.67
N GLY A 100 12.40 -8.81 1.74
CA GLY A 100 13.12 -8.21 0.62
C GLY A 100 12.30 -7.17 -0.13
N VAL A 101 12.84 -6.65 -1.22
CA VAL A 101 12.29 -5.56 -2.04
C VAL A 101 12.19 -5.97 -3.52
N GLY A 102 11.50 -5.17 -4.31
CA GLY A 102 11.18 -5.41 -5.72
C GLY A 102 9.68 -5.58 -5.91
N ILE A 103 9.22 -5.56 -7.16
CA ILE A 103 7.78 -5.59 -7.47
C ILE A 103 7.10 -6.89 -7.01
N GLU A 104 7.81 -8.02 -7.00
CA GLU A 104 7.30 -9.30 -6.49
C GLU A 104 7.00 -9.22 -4.98
N ARG A 105 7.93 -8.65 -4.20
CA ARG A 105 7.77 -8.49 -2.75
C ARG A 105 6.77 -7.39 -2.40
N THR A 106 6.67 -6.37 -3.24
CA THR A 106 5.61 -5.37 -3.14
C THR A 106 4.24 -6.01 -3.39
N ALA A 107 4.10 -6.86 -4.41
CA ALA A 107 2.86 -7.57 -4.71
C ALA A 107 2.45 -8.53 -3.56
N GLU A 108 3.41 -9.26 -2.98
CA GLU A 108 3.19 -10.13 -1.82
C GLU A 108 2.70 -9.33 -0.59
N TRP A 109 3.36 -8.21 -0.28
CA TRP A 109 2.98 -7.34 0.81
C TRP A 109 1.58 -6.74 0.60
N CYS A 110 1.29 -6.28 -0.62
CA CYS A 110 -0.02 -5.75 -1.01
C CYS A 110 -1.12 -6.82 -0.89
N LEU A 111 -0.84 -8.06 -1.31
CA LEU A 111 -1.80 -9.17 -1.21
C LEU A 111 -2.17 -9.43 0.25
N GLY A 112 -1.19 -9.63 1.13
CA GLY A 112 -1.44 -9.90 2.55
C GLY A 112 -2.19 -8.77 3.25
N THR A 113 -1.77 -7.53 2.99
CA THR A 113 -2.41 -6.34 3.58
C THR A 113 -3.83 -6.17 3.09
N ALA A 114 -4.08 -6.29 1.78
CA ALA A 114 -5.40 -6.12 1.19
C ALA A 114 -6.35 -7.25 1.59
N ASP A 115 -5.89 -8.51 1.66
CA ASP A 115 -6.72 -9.65 2.06
C ASP A 115 -7.19 -9.48 3.52
N ASN A 116 -6.28 -9.13 4.43
CA ASN A 116 -6.62 -8.85 5.82
C ASN A 116 -7.62 -7.69 5.95
N TYR A 117 -7.39 -6.60 5.22
CA TYR A 117 -8.29 -5.44 5.22
C TYR A 117 -9.68 -5.82 4.71
N ILE A 118 -9.77 -6.48 3.57
CA ILE A 118 -11.05 -6.85 2.95
C ILE A 118 -11.83 -7.82 3.82
N ARG A 119 -11.17 -8.84 4.37
CA ARG A 119 -11.81 -9.78 5.29
C ARG A 119 -12.37 -9.07 6.51
N SER A 120 -11.65 -8.10 7.06
CA SER A 120 -12.10 -7.36 8.23
C SER A 120 -13.36 -6.51 7.97
N ILE A 121 -13.42 -5.80 6.84
CA ILE A 121 -14.56 -4.92 6.51
C ILE A 121 -15.76 -5.66 5.92
N THR A 122 -15.58 -6.90 5.46
CA THR A 122 -16.65 -7.72 4.86
C THR A 122 -17.05 -8.92 5.73
N ASN A 123 -16.57 -8.99 6.97
CA ASN A 123 -16.79 -10.12 7.88
C ASN A 123 -16.45 -11.48 7.23
N ASN A 124 -15.29 -11.56 6.59
CA ASN A 124 -14.76 -12.71 5.84
C ASN A 124 -15.59 -13.14 4.60
N ARG A 125 -16.57 -12.37 4.17
CA ARG A 125 -17.35 -12.68 2.96
C ARG A 125 -16.49 -12.57 1.69
N CYS A 126 -15.56 -11.59 1.65
CA CYS A 126 -14.64 -11.37 0.54
C CYS A 126 -13.20 -11.65 0.93
N TRP A 127 -12.40 -11.96 -0.09
CA TRP A 127 -10.95 -12.11 0.01
C TRP A 127 -10.25 -11.51 -1.21
N VAL A 128 -8.93 -11.35 -1.14
CA VAL A 128 -8.10 -10.98 -2.29
C VAL A 128 -7.47 -12.23 -2.87
N ASP A 129 -7.78 -12.54 -4.13
CA ASP A 129 -7.29 -13.74 -4.81
C ASP A 129 -5.88 -13.56 -5.37
N LYS A 130 -5.61 -12.41 -5.93
CA LYS A 130 -4.28 -12.04 -6.45
C LYS A 130 -4.10 -10.54 -6.52
N VAL A 131 -2.84 -10.15 -6.60
CA VAL A 131 -2.39 -8.77 -6.82
C VAL A 131 -1.35 -8.76 -7.93
N GLU A 132 -1.44 -7.78 -8.81
CA GLU A 132 -0.43 -7.45 -9.81
C GLU A 132 0.12 -6.06 -9.52
N VAL A 133 1.44 -5.93 -9.47
CA VAL A 133 2.15 -4.65 -9.28
C VAL A 133 2.96 -4.32 -10.51
N TRP A 134 2.84 -3.09 -10.99
CA TRP A 134 3.62 -2.55 -12.11
C TRP A 134 4.64 -1.54 -11.62
N GLU A 135 5.85 -1.61 -12.16
CA GLU A 135 6.84 -0.53 -12.09
C GLU A 135 6.70 0.44 -13.28
N HIS A 136 6.27 -0.06 -14.42
CA HIS A 136 5.91 0.69 -15.64
C HIS A 136 5.12 -0.21 -16.60
N ASP A 137 4.65 0.31 -17.73
CA ASP A 137 3.72 -0.35 -18.66
C ASP A 137 4.16 -1.70 -19.21
N LYS A 138 5.45 -2.06 -19.08
CA LYS A 138 6.02 -3.28 -19.69
C LYS A 138 6.39 -4.35 -18.67
N ASN A 139 6.51 -4.01 -17.40
CA ASN A 139 6.96 -4.94 -16.36
C ASN A 139 5.98 -4.94 -15.20
N SER A 140 5.49 -6.14 -14.87
CA SER A 140 4.67 -6.37 -13.69
C SER A 140 5.05 -7.68 -13.01
N ALA A 141 4.68 -7.81 -11.75
CA ALA A 141 4.72 -9.05 -11.00
C ALA A 141 3.34 -9.38 -10.44
N ILE A 142 2.98 -10.67 -10.47
CA ILE A 142 1.70 -11.17 -9.97
C ILE A 142 1.96 -12.15 -8.83
N VAL A 143 1.23 -11.97 -7.73
CA VAL A 143 1.18 -12.93 -6.61
C VAL A 143 -0.27 -13.36 -6.39
N SER A 144 -0.50 -14.67 -6.24
CA SER A 144 -1.81 -15.28 -6.01
C SER A 144 -1.89 -15.89 -4.62
N SER A 145 -3.08 -15.87 -4.01
CA SER A 145 -3.34 -16.40 -2.68
C SER A 145 -3.07 -17.91 -2.57
N ASP A 146 -3.20 -18.67 -3.64
CA ASP A 146 -2.91 -20.11 -3.66
C ASP A 146 -1.44 -20.42 -3.40
N THR A 147 -0.53 -19.51 -3.77
CA THR A 147 0.91 -19.64 -3.51
C THR A 147 1.22 -19.58 -2.00
N ILE A 148 0.45 -18.78 -1.25
CA ILE A 148 0.64 -18.61 0.20
C ILE A 148 0.17 -19.84 0.98
N LYS A 149 -0.86 -20.56 0.50
CA LYS A 149 -1.39 -21.77 1.17
C LYS A 149 -0.42 -22.96 1.15
N VAL A 150 0.40 -23.07 0.13
CA VAL A 150 1.36 -24.16 -0.02
C VAL A 150 2.44 -24.12 1.06
N ASP A 151 2.92 -22.95 1.42
CA ASP A 151 3.96 -22.80 2.44
C ASP A 151 3.45 -23.14 3.85
N VAL A 152 2.19 -22.84 4.16
CA VAL A 152 1.59 -23.17 5.46
C VAL A 152 1.35 -24.69 5.60
N GLN A 153 0.91 -25.39 4.57
CA GLN A 153 0.70 -26.83 4.61
C GLN A 153 2.00 -27.62 4.74
N ASN A 154 3.03 -27.25 3.98
CA ASN A 154 4.35 -27.88 4.07
C ASN A 154 5.04 -27.66 5.42
N SER A 155 4.72 -26.57 6.14
CA SER A 155 5.25 -26.30 7.48
C SER A 155 4.64 -27.19 8.56
N PHE A 156 3.38 -27.63 8.38
CA PHE A 156 2.70 -28.52 9.34
C PHE A 156 3.14 -29.97 9.19
N GLU A 157 3.53 -30.43 7.99
CA GLU A 157 3.95 -31.82 7.75
C GLU A 157 5.41 -32.07 8.15
N SER A 158 6.25 -31.06 8.27
CA SER A 158 7.68 -31.22 8.60
C SER A 158 8.01 -31.27 10.10
N GLY A 159 7.01 -31.19 11.00
CA GLY A 159 7.22 -31.36 12.45
C GLY A 159 8.10 -30.31 13.13
N ASN A 160 8.49 -29.26 12.42
CA ASN A 160 9.19 -28.14 13.02
C ASN A 160 8.16 -27.19 13.63
N THR A 161 8.24 -27.00 14.93
CA THR A 161 7.53 -25.95 15.65
C THR A 161 7.90 -24.62 15.01
N VAL A 162 6.98 -24.11 14.19
CA VAL A 162 7.07 -22.73 13.66
C VAL A 162 7.01 -21.82 14.87
N THR A 163 8.15 -21.26 15.24
CA THR A 163 8.16 -20.09 16.11
C THR A 163 7.30 -19.04 15.41
N GLN A 164 6.22 -18.65 16.09
CA GLN A 164 5.30 -17.61 15.65
C GLN A 164 6.10 -16.31 15.43
N GLY A 165 6.54 -16.07 14.21
CA GLY A 165 7.33 -14.92 13.83
C GLY A 165 6.96 -14.47 12.45
N ALA A 166 6.30 -13.38 12.37
CA ALA A 166 6.52 -12.22 11.59
C ALA A 166 5.32 -11.58 10.90
N PRO A 167 4.41 -12.16 10.10
CA PRO A 167 3.40 -11.35 9.43
C PRO A 167 2.39 -10.71 10.40
N GLN A 168 2.01 -11.42 11.46
CA GLN A 168 0.98 -10.93 12.40
C GLN A 168 1.47 -9.82 13.34
N ASN A 169 2.75 -9.84 13.74
CA ASN A 169 3.29 -8.81 14.62
C ASN A 169 3.53 -7.48 13.87
N HIS A 170 3.91 -7.55 12.61
CA HIS A 170 4.11 -6.35 11.79
C HIS A 170 2.79 -5.63 11.48
N ILE A 171 1.76 -6.41 11.15
CA ILE A 171 0.38 -5.88 10.96
C ILE A 171 -0.15 -5.31 12.27
N ARG A 172 0.10 -5.96 13.41
CA ARG A 172 -0.33 -5.47 14.73
C ARG A 172 0.34 -4.15 15.10
N ASN A 173 1.64 -4.04 14.90
CA ASN A 173 2.38 -2.81 15.18
C ASN A 173 1.98 -1.69 14.21
N PHE A 174 1.79 -2.00 12.94
CA PHE A 174 1.31 -1.08 11.92
C PHE A 174 -0.13 -0.60 12.17
N MET A 175 -1.02 -1.50 12.63
CA MET A 175 -2.40 -1.16 13.02
C MET A 175 -2.43 -0.32 14.31
N ALA A 176 -1.49 -0.54 15.23
CA ALA A 176 -1.32 0.31 16.41
C ALA A 176 -0.86 1.72 16.03
N ASP A 177 0.09 1.85 15.11
CA ASP A 177 0.56 3.12 14.55
C ASP A 177 -0.54 3.91 13.85
N ILE A 178 -1.43 3.23 13.10
CA ILE A 178 -2.61 3.88 12.49
C ILE A 178 -3.59 4.36 13.56
N ALA A 179 -3.83 3.56 14.59
CA ALA A 179 -4.70 3.94 15.70
C ALA A 179 -4.17 5.20 16.42
N GLU A 180 -2.87 5.28 16.63
CA GLU A 180 -2.20 6.42 17.27
C GLU A 180 -2.22 7.68 16.39
N THR A 181 -2.02 7.51 15.08
CA THR A 181 -1.95 8.64 14.13
C THR A 181 -3.32 9.18 13.73
N THR A 182 -4.36 8.32 13.70
CA THR A 182 -5.71 8.69 13.23
C THR A 182 -6.73 8.85 14.34
N GLY A 183 -6.40 8.47 15.58
CA GLY A 183 -7.32 8.41 16.70
C GLY A 183 -8.42 7.36 16.56
N ILE A 184 -8.35 6.48 15.55
CA ILE A 184 -9.32 5.42 15.31
C ILE A 184 -8.86 4.17 16.06
N ASN A 185 -9.58 3.81 17.14
CA ASN A 185 -9.35 2.54 17.81
C ASN A 185 -9.94 1.39 16.96
N LEU A 186 -9.08 0.76 16.16
CA LEU A 186 -9.46 -0.33 15.25
C LEU A 186 -9.98 -1.57 15.98
N GLU A 187 -9.54 -1.83 17.21
CA GLU A 187 -10.11 -2.91 18.01
C GLU A 187 -11.58 -2.66 18.37
N SER A 188 -11.97 -1.39 18.57
CA SER A 188 -13.36 -1.02 18.83
C SER A 188 -14.23 -1.11 17.58
N VAL A 189 -13.65 -0.85 16.39
CA VAL A 189 -14.35 -0.99 15.10
C VAL A 189 -14.56 -2.47 14.75
N ILE A 190 -13.61 -3.34 15.10
CA ILE A 190 -13.72 -4.79 14.89
C ILE A 190 -14.75 -5.42 15.84
N LYS A 191 -14.80 -4.96 17.09
CA LYS A 191 -15.73 -5.50 18.10
C LYS A 191 -17.14 -4.92 18.02
N ASN A 192 -17.29 -3.69 17.55
CA ASN A 192 -18.58 -3.01 17.41
C ASN A 192 -18.59 -2.20 16.10
N PRO A 193 -18.89 -2.81 14.95
CA PRO A 193 -19.06 -2.06 13.70
C PRO A 193 -20.17 -1.02 13.89
N PRO A 194 -19.97 0.23 13.42
CA PRO A 194 -21.01 1.26 13.55
C PRO A 194 -22.28 0.79 12.83
N PRO A 195 -23.48 1.05 13.41
CA PRO A 195 -24.72 0.64 12.83
C PRO A 195 -24.87 1.26 11.43
N ILE A 196 -25.23 0.43 10.46
CA ILE A 196 -25.52 0.88 9.08
C ILE A 196 -26.71 1.83 9.18
N SER A 197 -26.48 3.13 9.03
CA SER A 197 -27.55 4.11 9.06
C SER A 197 -28.32 4.07 7.74
N ASN A 198 -29.44 3.36 7.76
CA ASN A 198 -30.48 3.46 6.74
C ASN A 198 -31.23 4.79 6.93
N LYS A 199 -30.69 5.90 6.41
CA LYS A 199 -31.45 7.13 6.20
C LYS A 199 -31.16 7.67 4.81
N PRO A 200 -32.17 7.80 3.93
CA PRO A 200 -32.06 8.65 2.75
C PRO A 200 -32.11 10.10 3.25
N GLY A 201 -30.95 10.71 3.41
CA GLY A 201 -30.79 12.08 3.87
C GLY A 201 -30.52 13.03 2.73
N SER A 202 -31.53 13.78 2.33
CA SER A 202 -31.39 15.04 1.63
C SER A 202 -30.59 16.01 2.51
N SER A 203 -29.42 16.45 2.10
CA SER A 203 -28.83 17.70 2.58
C SER A 203 -28.11 18.39 1.43
N SER A 204 -28.78 19.42 0.96
CA SER A 204 -28.21 20.49 0.18
C SER A 204 -27.19 21.28 1.03
N VAL A 205 -25.91 21.04 0.81
CA VAL A 205 -24.87 21.92 1.32
C VAL A 205 -24.46 22.84 0.18
N GLN A 206 -24.85 24.10 0.28
CA GLN A 206 -24.36 25.15 -0.61
C GLN A 206 -22.87 25.40 -0.36
N PRO A 207 -22.05 25.55 -1.39
CA PRO A 207 -20.64 25.87 -1.21
C PRO A 207 -20.49 27.33 -0.75
N ALA A 208 -19.64 27.53 0.26
CA ALA A 208 -19.26 28.85 0.74
C ALA A 208 -18.48 29.64 -0.34
N PRO A 209 -18.60 30.98 -0.40
CA PRO A 209 -17.97 31.76 -1.43
C PRO A 209 -16.44 31.81 -1.28
N VAL A 210 -15.74 31.44 -2.34
CA VAL A 210 -14.29 31.53 -2.46
C VAL A 210 -13.90 32.99 -2.58
N LYS A 211 -13.20 33.55 -1.61
CA LYS A 211 -12.56 34.86 -1.69
C LYS A 211 -11.25 34.71 -2.47
N ASN A 212 -11.28 35.08 -3.75
CA ASN A 212 -10.08 35.27 -4.55
C ASN A 212 -9.29 36.48 -4.02
N LYS A 213 -8.10 36.20 -3.47
CA LYS A 213 -7.07 37.20 -3.28
C LYS A 213 -5.97 36.95 -4.31
N VAL A 214 -6.04 37.66 -5.42
CA VAL A 214 -4.94 37.74 -6.38
C VAL A 214 -3.89 38.66 -5.73
N THR A 215 -2.69 38.09 -5.47
CA THR A 215 -1.50 38.92 -5.30
C THR A 215 -0.46 38.48 -6.33
N SER A 216 -0.23 39.38 -7.25
CA SER A 216 0.88 39.44 -8.20
C SER A 216 2.24 39.39 -7.47
N GLY A 217 3.20 38.65 -8.03
CA GLY A 217 4.59 38.81 -7.65
C GLY A 217 5.45 37.53 -7.74
N TRP A 218 5.67 37.04 -8.97
CA TRP A 218 6.75 36.09 -9.25
C TRP A 218 7.49 36.53 -10.53
N SER A 219 8.16 37.66 -10.49
CA SER A 219 8.99 38.13 -11.62
C SER A 219 10.42 38.53 -11.28
N ASP A 220 10.90 38.39 -10.05
CA ASP A 220 12.20 38.95 -9.66
C ASP A 220 13.25 37.96 -9.11
N LEU A 221 13.31 36.72 -9.57
CA LEU A 221 14.31 35.78 -9.05
C LEU A 221 15.10 34.93 -10.07
N TYR A 222 15.08 35.26 -11.35
CA TYR A 222 16.09 34.69 -12.28
C TYR A 222 16.58 35.78 -13.27
N GLY A 223 17.63 36.48 -12.85
CA GLY A 223 18.51 37.27 -13.72
C GLY A 223 19.18 36.35 -14.77
N GLY A 224 19.16 36.81 -16.00
CA GLY A 224 19.56 36.10 -17.19
C GLY A 224 21.01 35.67 -17.27
N THR A 225 21.25 34.54 -17.90
CA THR A 225 22.42 34.31 -18.75
C THR A 225 21.98 33.55 -20.00
N SER A 226 22.06 34.20 -21.12
CA SER A 226 21.90 33.64 -22.45
C SER A 226 23.07 32.70 -22.75
N TRP A 227 22.78 31.43 -23.07
CA TRP A 227 23.73 30.56 -23.77
C TRP A 227 23.26 30.44 -25.22
N GLY A 228 24.01 31.10 -26.13
CA GLY A 228 23.86 30.94 -27.55
C GLY A 228 24.27 29.57 -28.02
N ILE A 229 23.40 28.91 -28.75
CA ILE A 229 23.70 27.72 -29.54
C ILE A 229 24.10 28.23 -30.93
N ASN A 230 25.40 28.01 -31.28
CA ASN A 230 25.86 28.05 -32.65
C ASN A 230 26.10 26.63 -33.14
N ARG A 231 25.37 26.28 -34.22
CA ARG A 231 25.54 25.19 -35.20
C ARG A 231 25.43 23.75 -34.73
#